data_bfc33b23397170a83d9a73493856aa76
#
_entry.id   bfc33b23397170a83d9a73493856aa76
#
_cell.length_a   1.000
_cell.length_b   1.000
_cell.length_c   1.000
_cell.angle_alpha   90.00
_cell.angle_beta   90.00
_cell.angle_gamma   90.00
#
_symmetry.space_group_name_H-M   'P 1'
#
loop_
_entity.id
_entity.type
_entity.pdbx_description
1 polymer ?
#
loop_
_entity_poly.entity_id
_entity_poly.type
_entity_poly.pdbx_seq_one_letter_code
_entity_poly.pdbx_strand_id
1 'polypeptide(L)'
;FTHTLTYTFGSATGTIVTKTTATSVSWTPPVSLASQIPKAVTGTCTITCTTYNGSTNIGSKTCTLTLTVPASVKPTITSLTAARVDGDVPSSWGIYVQTKSKATLTINGASGSYGSTITAYSISGGGYTSTASSFTTGFLNSSGTITFTATVTDSRGRTSAAATVSITVQAYAPPSFQSYLSQRCLSSGTINEDGTYIRGLLTFQFSSCGGKNTVSGSIKYKRTTVSTWTAVSAAFTSGAAVVFGSGGTVSYT
;
A
#
# COMPACT_ATOMS: atom_id res chain seq x y z
N PHE A 1 -62.01 22.07 -6.55
CA PHE A 1 -60.86 22.37 -5.67
C PHE A 1 -59.57 21.95 -6.33
N THR A 2 -58.48 22.70 -6.04
CA THR A 2 -57.11 22.32 -6.44
C THR A 2 -56.21 22.22 -5.20
N HIS A 3 -55.12 21.43 -5.31
CA HIS A 3 -54.22 21.16 -4.23
C HIS A 3 -52.78 21.51 -4.60
N THR A 4 -52.07 22.19 -3.71
CA THR A 4 -50.62 22.38 -3.81
C THR A 4 -49.96 21.58 -2.70
N LEU A 5 -49.00 20.72 -3.11
CA LEU A 5 -48.18 19.99 -2.16
C LEU A 5 -46.79 20.58 -2.07
N THR A 6 -46.35 20.83 -0.84
CA THR A 6 -44.98 21.26 -0.53
C THR A 6 -44.35 20.33 0.46
N TYR A 7 -43.02 20.30 0.51
CA TYR A 7 -42.28 19.55 1.51
C TYR A 7 -41.39 20.46 2.35
N THR A 8 -41.12 20.00 3.58
CA THR A 8 -40.09 20.56 4.48
C THR A 8 -39.27 19.40 5.01
N PHE A 9 -37.94 19.48 4.84
CA PHE A 9 -36.98 18.48 5.33
C PHE A 9 -35.75 19.18 5.88
N GLY A 10 -35.58 19.20 7.20
CA GLY A 10 -34.61 20.09 7.85
C GLY A 10 -34.93 21.56 7.55
N SER A 11 -33.99 22.29 7.01
CA SER A 11 -34.20 23.68 6.53
C SER A 11 -34.60 23.78 5.06
N ALA A 12 -34.55 22.64 4.32
CA ALA A 12 -34.93 22.63 2.91
C ALA A 12 -36.46 22.56 2.75
N THR A 13 -36.98 23.40 1.86
CA THR A 13 -38.40 23.43 1.49
C THR A 13 -38.52 23.41 -0.03
N GLY A 14 -39.65 22.92 -0.55
CA GLY A 14 -39.91 22.97 -1.98
C GLY A 14 -41.34 22.58 -2.32
N THR A 15 -41.73 22.82 -3.56
CA THR A 15 -43.03 22.49 -4.10
C THR A 15 -42.94 21.17 -4.88
N ILE A 16 -43.85 20.24 -4.55
CA ILE A 16 -44.00 18.95 -5.22
C ILE A 16 -44.87 19.12 -6.44
N VAL A 17 -46.03 19.74 -6.25
CA VAL A 17 -46.98 20.05 -7.32
C VAL A 17 -47.80 21.29 -6.94
N THR A 18 -48.18 22.09 -7.95
CA THR A 18 -48.97 23.30 -7.77
C THR A 18 -50.36 23.09 -8.37
N LYS A 19 -51.40 23.41 -7.60
CA LYS A 19 -52.83 23.51 -7.99
C LYS A 19 -53.31 22.30 -8.83
N THR A 20 -52.95 21.10 -8.43
CA THR A 20 -53.41 19.87 -9.08
C THR A 20 -54.83 19.50 -8.65
N THR A 21 -55.61 18.87 -9.56
CA THR A 21 -56.88 18.19 -9.25
C THR A 21 -56.72 16.72 -9.09
N ALA A 22 -55.48 16.19 -9.28
CA ALA A 22 -55.18 14.76 -9.15
C ALA A 22 -55.32 14.29 -7.69
N THR A 23 -55.87 13.10 -7.51
CA THR A 23 -56.04 12.46 -6.21
C THR A 23 -54.79 11.73 -5.72
N SER A 24 -53.81 11.57 -6.61
CA SER A 24 -52.50 11.00 -6.28
C SER A 24 -51.39 11.73 -7.05
N VAL A 25 -50.22 11.88 -6.39
CA VAL A 25 -49.05 12.51 -6.98
C VAL A 25 -47.82 11.68 -6.63
N SER A 26 -47.06 11.28 -7.66
CA SER A 26 -45.74 10.65 -7.46
C SER A 26 -44.67 11.74 -7.27
N TRP A 27 -43.81 11.57 -6.29
CA TRP A 27 -42.68 12.43 -6.02
C TRP A 27 -41.44 11.63 -5.72
N THR A 28 -40.35 11.95 -6.41
CA THR A 28 -39.01 11.40 -6.10
C THR A 28 -38.22 12.48 -5.37
N PRO A 29 -37.91 12.31 -4.08
CA PRO A 29 -37.14 13.29 -3.34
C PRO A 29 -35.76 13.47 -3.95
N PRO A 30 -35.28 14.70 -4.17
CA PRO A 30 -33.93 14.96 -4.64
C PRO A 30 -32.90 14.41 -3.66
N VAL A 31 -31.86 13.71 -4.18
CA VAL A 31 -30.80 13.15 -3.33
C VAL A 31 -30.01 14.23 -2.56
N SER A 32 -30.02 15.47 -3.05
CA SER A 32 -29.43 16.64 -2.38
C SER A 32 -30.02 16.92 -0.99
N LEU A 33 -31.24 16.44 -0.71
CA LEU A 33 -31.86 16.53 0.62
C LEU A 33 -31.06 15.78 1.68
N ALA A 34 -30.20 14.82 1.29
CA ALA A 34 -29.27 14.15 2.19
C ALA A 34 -28.36 15.13 2.95
N SER A 35 -28.10 16.33 2.39
CA SER A 35 -27.32 17.38 3.07
C SER A 35 -27.98 17.93 4.35
N GLN A 36 -29.28 17.74 4.49
CA GLN A 36 -30.02 18.16 5.70
C GLN A 36 -29.80 17.21 6.89
N ILE A 37 -29.32 15.99 6.62
CA ILE A 37 -29.06 14.97 7.65
C ILE A 37 -27.63 14.38 7.48
N PRO A 38 -26.57 15.19 7.66
CA PRO A 38 -25.19 14.77 7.37
C PRO A 38 -24.65 13.69 8.34
N LYS A 39 -25.35 13.43 9.43
CA LYS A 39 -24.99 12.45 10.47
C LYS A 39 -25.97 11.30 10.61
N ALA A 40 -27.01 11.26 9.77
CA ALA A 40 -28.05 10.24 9.82
C ALA A 40 -28.36 9.68 8.44
N VAL A 41 -28.86 8.46 8.39
CA VAL A 41 -29.29 7.81 7.15
C VAL A 41 -30.80 7.95 6.90
N THR A 42 -31.57 8.37 7.90
CA THR A 42 -33.00 8.63 7.80
C THR A 42 -33.36 9.95 8.47
N GLY A 43 -34.43 10.57 7.99
CA GLY A 43 -34.99 11.79 8.59
C GLY A 43 -36.47 11.94 8.28
N THR A 44 -37.16 12.75 9.08
CA THR A 44 -38.59 13.01 8.93
C THR A 44 -38.82 14.19 7.99
N CYS A 45 -39.60 13.96 6.94
CA CYS A 45 -40.05 14.97 5.99
C CYS A 45 -41.52 15.28 6.26
N THR A 46 -41.88 16.55 6.31
CA THR A 46 -43.25 17.01 6.43
C THR A 46 -43.78 17.40 5.06
N ILE A 47 -44.87 16.82 4.66
CA ILE A 47 -45.62 17.19 3.45
C ILE A 47 -46.81 18.02 3.88
N THR A 48 -46.99 19.22 3.26
CA THR A 48 -48.14 20.10 3.48
C THR A 48 -48.99 20.10 2.21
N CYS A 49 -50.26 19.75 2.35
CA CYS A 49 -51.28 19.86 1.29
C CYS A 49 -52.14 21.08 1.58
N THR A 50 -52.04 22.09 0.70
CA THR A 50 -52.89 23.32 0.78
C THR A 50 -53.97 23.22 -0.28
N THR A 51 -55.26 23.39 0.10
CA THR A 51 -56.43 23.32 -0.76
C THR A 51 -56.92 24.71 -1.14
N TYR A 52 -57.32 24.88 -2.39
CA TYR A 52 -57.84 26.13 -2.95
C TYR A 52 -59.20 25.96 -3.60
N ASN A 53 -60.05 26.97 -3.42
CA ASN A 53 -61.23 27.20 -4.22
C ASN A 53 -60.96 28.37 -5.16
N GLY A 54 -60.67 28.09 -6.45
CA GLY A 54 -60.11 29.11 -7.33
C GLY A 54 -58.76 29.62 -6.85
N SER A 55 -58.69 30.91 -6.52
CA SER A 55 -57.48 31.53 -5.92
C SER A 55 -57.48 31.54 -4.40
N THR A 56 -58.60 31.25 -3.75
CA THR A 56 -58.75 31.37 -2.29
C THR A 56 -58.22 30.14 -1.59
N ASN A 57 -57.30 30.30 -0.69
CA ASN A 57 -56.83 29.21 0.20
C ASN A 57 -57.91 28.92 1.25
N ILE A 58 -58.37 27.67 1.28
CA ILE A 58 -59.43 27.18 2.18
C ILE A 58 -58.93 26.32 3.33
N GLY A 59 -57.60 26.11 3.40
CA GLY A 59 -56.96 25.39 4.49
C GLY A 59 -55.86 24.47 4.05
N SER A 60 -55.10 23.94 5.01
CA SER A 60 -54.01 23.00 4.79
C SER A 60 -54.02 21.86 5.81
N LYS A 61 -53.46 20.74 5.42
CA LYS A 61 -53.19 19.57 6.27
C LYS A 61 -51.76 19.10 6.02
N THR A 62 -51.15 18.56 7.05
CA THR A 62 -49.81 18.00 7.02
C THR A 62 -49.81 16.50 7.28
N CYS A 63 -48.84 15.82 6.70
CA CYS A 63 -48.45 14.47 7.06
C CYS A 63 -46.93 14.35 7.07
N THR A 64 -46.40 13.34 7.72
CA THR A 64 -44.96 13.07 7.76
C THR A 64 -44.63 11.76 7.07
N LEU A 65 -43.47 11.73 6.48
CA LEU A 65 -42.88 10.51 5.93
C LEU A 65 -41.38 10.44 6.25
N THR A 66 -40.84 9.25 6.31
CA THR A 66 -39.41 9.04 6.51
C THR A 66 -38.69 9.01 5.17
N LEU A 67 -37.74 9.91 4.97
CA LEU A 67 -36.81 9.84 3.85
C LEU A 67 -35.55 9.08 4.28
N THR A 68 -35.10 8.19 3.39
CA THR A 68 -33.87 7.41 3.59
C THR A 68 -32.83 7.83 2.56
N VAL A 69 -31.61 8.13 3.01
CA VAL A 69 -30.48 8.42 2.12
C VAL A 69 -30.10 7.15 1.37
N PRO A 70 -30.08 7.14 0.03
CA PRO A 70 -29.76 5.96 -0.76
C PRO A 70 -28.41 5.34 -0.36
N ALA A 71 -28.29 4.01 -0.41
CA ALA A 71 -27.05 3.30 -0.04
C ALA A 71 -25.86 3.64 -0.94
N SER A 72 -26.11 4.17 -2.13
CA SER A 72 -25.10 4.66 -3.09
C SER A 72 -24.43 5.96 -2.65
N VAL A 73 -25.04 6.74 -1.74
CA VAL A 73 -24.44 7.94 -1.17
C VAL A 73 -23.41 7.54 -0.14
N LYS A 74 -22.17 7.44 -0.56
CA LYS A 74 -21.01 7.00 0.24
C LYS A 74 -19.91 8.05 0.23
N PRO A 75 -18.99 8.06 1.20
CA PRO A 75 -17.76 8.82 1.11
C PRO A 75 -16.88 8.30 -0.04
N THR A 76 -15.94 9.12 -0.47
CA THR A 76 -15.01 8.80 -1.57
C THR A 76 -13.57 8.94 -1.13
N ILE A 77 -12.69 8.23 -1.81
CA ILE A 77 -11.24 8.36 -1.77
C ILE A 77 -10.77 8.57 -3.22
N THR A 78 -9.89 9.55 -3.45
CA THR A 78 -9.31 9.77 -4.78
C THR A 78 -8.25 8.72 -5.07
N SER A 79 -7.33 8.46 -4.12
CA SER A 79 -6.28 7.45 -4.27
C SER A 79 -5.67 7.05 -2.93
N LEU A 80 -5.07 5.87 -2.90
CA LEU A 80 -4.08 5.46 -1.91
C LEU A 80 -2.70 5.49 -2.59
N THR A 81 -1.72 6.16 -1.99
CA THR A 81 -0.35 6.21 -2.49
C THR A 81 0.62 5.54 -1.53
N ALA A 82 1.73 5.02 -2.07
CA ALA A 82 2.82 4.45 -1.32
C ALA A 82 4.12 5.14 -1.70
N ALA A 83 4.78 5.76 -0.74
CA ALA A 83 6.10 6.35 -0.89
C ALA A 83 7.14 5.48 -0.17
N ARG A 84 8.28 5.21 -0.84
CA ARG A 84 9.37 4.45 -0.23
C ARG A 84 10.05 5.29 0.85
N VAL A 85 10.30 4.68 1.99
CA VAL A 85 11.17 5.22 3.04
C VAL A 85 12.47 4.45 2.98
N ASP A 86 13.55 5.18 2.70
CA ASP A 86 14.89 4.63 2.66
C ASP A 86 15.32 4.30 4.09
N GLY A 87 15.60 3.04 4.34
CA GLY A 87 16.23 2.58 5.56
C GLY A 87 17.72 2.34 5.28
N ASP A 88 18.11 1.06 5.29
CA ASP A 88 19.47 0.62 4.95
C ASP A 88 19.70 0.48 3.43
N VAL A 89 18.77 0.94 2.58
CA VAL A 89 18.84 0.85 1.12
C VAL A 89 19.18 2.22 0.55
N PRO A 90 20.21 2.34 -0.30
CA PRO A 90 20.54 3.62 -0.95
C PRO A 90 19.32 4.18 -1.71
N SER A 91 19.08 5.49 -1.56
CA SER A 91 17.95 6.18 -2.20
C SER A 91 17.99 6.04 -3.73
N SER A 92 19.19 6.04 -4.31
CA SER A 92 19.44 5.88 -5.74
C SER A 92 18.99 4.54 -6.33
N TRP A 93 18.76 3.53 -5.49
CA TRP A 93 18.28 2.23 -5.99
C TRP A 93 16.84 2.28 -6.47
N GLY A 94 15.98 3.11 -5.86
CA GLY A 94 14.60 3.30 -6.25
C GLY A 94 13.70 2.07 -6.07
N ILE A 95 14.11 1.08 -5.29
CA ILE A 95 13.41 -0.20 -5.07
C ILE A 95 13.11 -0.44 -3.60
N TYR A 96 12.05 -1.19 -3.33
CA TYR A 96 11.82 -1.75 -2.00
C TYR A 96 12.59 -3.05 -1.84
N VAL A 97 13.26 -3.22 -0.70
CA VAL A 97 14.02 -4.41 -0.36
C VAL A 97 13.48 -5.01 0.93
N GLN A 98 13.25 -6.31 0.92
CA GLN A 98 12.73 -7.07 2.05
C GLN A 98 13.62 -6.84 3.30
N THR A 99 13.00 -6.62 4.45
CA THR A 99 13.61 -6.34 5.76
C THR A 99 14.47 -5.07 5.83
N LYS A 100 14.57 -4.29 4.73
CA LYS A 100 15.44 -3.12 4.61
C LYS A 100 14.72 -1.83 4.24
N SER A 101 13.52 -1.93 3.65
CA SER A 101 12.71 -0.77 3.28
C SER A 101 11.40 -0.72 4.06
N LYS A 102 10.85 0.50 4.19
CA LYS A 102 9.51 0.77 4.72
C LYS A 102 8.70 1.50 3.65
N ALA A 103 7.40 1.60 3.84
CA ALA A 103 6.50 2.34 2.96
C ALA A 103 5.65 3.33 3.78
N THR A 104 5.56 4.57 3.34
CA THR A 104 4.55 5.52 3.83
C THR A 104 3.34 5.45 2.92
N LEU A 105 2.20 5.07 3.50
CA LEU A 105 0.92 4.97 2.83
C LEU A 105 0.11 6.22 3.16
N THR A 106 -0.50 6.86 2.14
CA THR A 106 -1.29 8.08 2.33
C THR A 106 -2.59 7.99 1.55
N ILE A 107 -3.71 8.20 2.25
CA ILE A 107 -5.03 8.34 1.66
C ILE A 107 -5.18 9.78 1.16
N ASN A 108 -5.46 9.95 -0.13
CA ASN A 108 -5.64 11.25 -0.75
C ASN A 108 -7.10 11.48 -1.14
N GLY A 109 -7.58 12.72 -0.95
CA GLY A 109 -8.89 13.16 -1.41
C GLY A 109 -10.05 12.42 -0.76
N ALA A 110 -9.93 12.08 0.52
CA ALA A 110 -11.05 11.54 1.29
C ALA A 110 -12.11 12.61 1.52
N SER A 111 -13.34 12.35 1.10
CA SER A 111 -14.45 13.31 1.20
C SER A 111 -15.77 12.62 1.50
N GLY A 112 -16.56 13.21 2.37
CA GLY A 112 -17.95 12.82 2.59
C GLY A 112 -18.85 13.34 1.45
N SER A 113 -20.01 12.73 1.31
CA SER A 113 -21.02 13.12 0.32
C SER A 113 -22.16 13.87 0.97
N TYR A 114 -22.68 14.90 0.31
CA TYR A 114 -23.84 15.68 0.80
C TYR A 114 -23.66 16.11 2.26
N GLY A 115 -22.55 16.81 2.56
CA GLY A 115 -22.29 17.40 3.89
C GLY A 115 -21.85 16.43 4.97
N SER A 116 -21.77 15.11 4.74
CA SER A 116 -21.15 14.19 5.70
C SER A 116 -19.65 14.46 5.80
N THR A 117 -19.07 14.15 6.95
CA THR A 117 -17.63 14.31 7.23
C THR A 117 -16.98 12.95 7.42
N ILE A 118 -15.69 12.84 7.14
CA ILE A 118 -14.94 11.61 7.41
C ILE A 118 -14.73 11.49 8.93
N THR A 119 -15.05 10.34 9.48
CA THR A 119 -14.95 10.02 10.92
C THR A 119 -13.93 8.93 11.22
N ALA A 120 -13.58 8.09 10.24
CA ALA A 120 -12.59 7.04 10.42
C ALA A 120 -11.86 6.73 9.11
N TYR A 121 -10.62 6.28 9.26
CA TYR A 121 -9.75 5.78 8.20
C TYR A 121 -9.39 4.33 8.50
N SER A 122 -9.13 3.55 7.46
CA SER A 122 -8.62 2.20 7.58
C SER A 122 -7.63 1.96 6.43
N ILE A 123 -6.41 1.53 6.77
CA ILE A 123 -5.40 1.06 5.82
C ILE A 123 -5.00 -0.35 6.26
N SER A 124 -4.90 -1.29 5.32
CA SER A 124 -4.45 -2.66 5.59
C SER A 124 -3.66 -3.23 4.42
N GLY A 125 -2.76 -4.17 4.69
CA GLY A 125 -1.98 -4.90 3.69
C GLY A 125 -0.58 -5.24 4.19
N GLY A 126 0.05 -6.27 3.61
CA GLY A 126 1.41 -6.66 3.94
C GLY A 126 1.66 -7.00 5.42
N GLY A 127 0.62 -7.38 6.17
CA GLY A 127 0.70 -7.62 7.61
C GLY A 127 0.60 -6.36 8.47
N TYR A 128 0.28 -5.20 7.90
CA TYR A 128 0.12 -3.92 8.59
C TYR A 128 -1.32 -3.44 8.56
N THR A 129 -1.72 -2.73 9.61
CA THR A 129 -3.01 -2.04 9.72
C THR A 129 -2.81 -0.68 10.36
N SER A 130 -3.65 0.29 9.98
CA SER A 130 -3.66 1.63 10.58
C SER A 130 -5.04 2.26 10.46
N THR A 131 -5.38 3.11 11.43
CA THR A 131 -6.57 3.96 11.44
C THR A 131 -6.25 5.44 11.16
N ALA A 132 -5.02 5.75 10.79
CA ALA A 132 -4.61 7.09 10.39
C ALA A 132 -4.78 7.30 8.87
N SER A 133 -4.95 8.55 8.45
CA SER A 133 -4.99 8.93 7.02
C SER A 133 -3.64 8.79 6.32
N SER A 134 -2.54 8.80 7.09
CA SER A 134 -1.17 8.50 6.62
C SER A 134 -0.46 7.65 7.67
N PHE A 135 0.30 6.67 7.20
CA PHE A 135 0.95 5.68 8.05
C PHE A 135 2.22 5.17 7.40
N THR A 136 3.30 5.09 8.19
CA THR A 136 4.56 4.45 7.75
C THR A 136 4.64 3.05 8.35
N THR A 137 4.82 2.03 7.49
CA THR A 137 4.97 0.63 7.90
C THR A 137 6.24 0.42 8.73
N GLY A 138 6.35 -0.69 9.42
CA GLY A 138 7.64 -1.28 9.79
C GLY A 138 8.42 -1.73 8.54
N PHE A 139 9.54 -2.45 8.75
CA PHE A 139 10.27 -3.06 7.65
C PHE A 139 9.41 -4.11 6.94
N LEU A 140 9.36 -4.03 5.60
CA LEU A 140 8.57 -4.95 4.75
C LEU A 140 9.15 -6.36 4.84
N ASN A 141 8.45 -7.27 5.50
CA ASN A 141 8.95 -8.62 5.80
C ASN A 141 8.70 -9.65 4.70
N SER A 142 7.86 -9.32 3.72
CA SER A 142 7.57 -10.18 2.56
C SER A 142 8.19 -9.60 1.31
N SER A 143 8.58 -10.47 0.38
CA SER A 143 9.01 -10.10 -0.98
C SER A 143 7.89 -10.36 -1.99
N GLY A 144 8.07 -9.86 -3.21
CA GLY A 144 7.06 -9.92 -4.28
C GLY A 144 6.13 -8.73 -4.25
N THR A 145 4.94 -8.88 -4.83
CA THR A 145 3.93 -7.82 -4.88
C THR A 145 3.15 -7.77 -3.58
N ILE A 146 3.17 -6.63 -2.91
CA ILE A 146 2.36 -6.34 -1.73
C ILE A 146 1.30 -5.32 -2.12
N THR A 147 0.03 -5.65 -1.90
CA THR A 147 -1.10 -4.74 -2.14
C THR A 147 -1.61 -4.21 -0.80
N PHE A 148 -1.75 -2.90 -0.72
CA PHE A 148 -2.40 -2.20 0.39
C PHE A 148 -3.77 -1.72 -0.06
N THR A 149 -4.72 -1.73 0.86
CA THR A 149 -6.11 -1.35 0.67
C THR A 149 -6.48 -0.31 1.70
N ALA A 150 -7.21 0.73 1.29
CA ALA A 150 -7.73 1.75 2.18
C ALA A 150 -9.22 1.98 1.99
N THR A 151 -9.92 2.27 3.08
CA THR A 151 -11.30 2.73 3.12
C THR A 151 -11.46 3.85 4.12
N VAL A 152 -12.52 4.66 3.97
CA VAL A 152 -12.91 5.65 4.96
C VAL A 152 -14.37 5.50 5.33
N THR A 153 -14.72 5.88 6.54
CA THR A 153 -16.10 5.89 7.04
C THR A 153 -16.53 7.33 7.29
N ASP A 154 -17.75 7.66 6.89
CA ASP A 154 -18.32 8.99 7.10
C ASP A 154 -19.20 9.08 8.34
N SER A 155 -19.67 10.29 8.65
CA SER A 155 -20.53 10.60 9.80
C SER A 155 -21.92 9.95 9.74
N ARG A 156 -22.31 9.33 8.62
CA ARG A 156 -23.49 8.46 8.50
C ARG A 156 -23.19 7.01 8.78
N GLY A 157 -21.93 6.64 9.08
CA GLY A 157 -21.47 5.28 9.28
C GLY A 157 -21.29 4.48 7.97
N ARG A 158 -21.19 5.15 6.83
CA ARG A 158 -21.03 4.52 5.52
C ARG A 158 -19.57 4.47 5.11
N THR A 159 -19.18 3.35 4.51
CA THR A 159 -17.81 3.11 4.07
C THR A 159 -17.67 3.34 2.56
N SER A 160 -16.57 3.96 2.16
CA SER A 160 -16.20 4.19 0.76
C SER A 160 -15.99 2.88 -0.02
N ALA A 161 -15.93 2.98 -1.34
CA ALA A 161 -15.21 1.97 -2.12
C ALA A 161 -13.74 1.90 -1.66
N ALA A 162 -13.13 0.74 -1.81
CA ALA A 162 -11.72 0.54 -1.48
C ALA A 162 -10.83 1.21 -2.53
N ALA A 163 -9.80 1.93 -2.06
CA ALA A 163 -8.67 2.37 -2.88
C ALA A 163 -7.49 1.44 -2.61
N THR A 164 -6.74 1.07 -3.65
CA THR A 164 -5.61 0.15 -3.53
C THR A 164 -4.34 0.73 -4.13
N VAL A 165 -3.19 0.30 -3.60
CA VAL A 165 -1.86 0.53 -4.18
C VAL A 165 -1.02 -0.73 -4.01
N SER A 166 -0.25 -1.07 -5.04
CA SER A 166 0.67 -2.21 -5.00
C SER A 166 2.10 -1.73 -5.12
N ILE A 167 2.99 -2.36 -4.37
CA ILE A 167 4.44 -2.17 -4.44
C ILE A 167 5.11 -3.52 -4.70
N THR A 168 6.26 -3.49 -5.39
CA THR A 168 7.09 -4.70 -5.59
C THR A 168 8.30 -4.63 -4.68
N VAL A 169 8.47 -5.64 -3.84
CA VAL A 169 9.55 -5.76 -2.85
C VAL A 169 10.53 -6.84 -3.31
N GLN A 170 11.80 -6.47 -3.48
CA GLN A 170 12.86 -7.42 -3.83
C GLN A 170 13.19 -8.31 -2.63
N ALA A 171 13.32 -9.62 -2.89
CA ALA A 171 13.76 -10.56 -1.88
C ALA A 171 15.21 -10.25 -1.45
N TYR A 172 15.46 -10.37 -0.16
CA TYR A 172 16.78 -10.15 0.41
C TYR A 172 17.14 -11.19 1.46
N ALA A 173 18.31 -11.77 1.30
CA ALA A 173 19.00 -12.54 2.33
C ALA A 173 20.43 -12.00 2.48
N PRO A 174 20.98 -12.00 3.69
CA PRO A 174 22.38 -11.65 3.92
C PRO A 174 23.31 -12.53 3.09
N PRO A 175 24.48 -12.03 2.68
CA PRO A 175 25.50 -12.87 2.05
C PRO A 175 25.86 -14.06 2.93
N SER A 176 26.04 -15.21 2.33
CA SER A 176 26.43 -16.43 3.05
C SER A 176 27.41 -17.27 2.24
N PHE A 177 28.39 -17.84 2.94
CA PHE A 177 29.25 -18.88 2.38
C PHE A 177 28.49 -20.20 2.34
N GLN A 178 28.58 -20.90 1.20
CA GLN A 178 27.99 -22.21 1.01
C GLN A 178 29.06 -23.30 1.20
N SER A 179 30.23 -23.12 0.60
CA SER A 179 31.36 -24.02 0.73
C SER A 179 32.69 -23.34 0.44
N TYR A 180 33.73 -23.87 1.03
CA TYR A 180 35.11 -23.53 0.69
C TYR A 180 35.91 -24.83 0.58
N LEU A 181 36.59 -25.01 -0.57
CA LEU A 181 37.48 -26.17 -0.81
C LEU A 181 38.87 -25.62 -1.18
N SER A 182 39.88 -26.15 -0.52
CA SER A 182 41.29 -25.88 -0.82
C SER A 182 42.01 -27.17 -1.16
N GLN A 183 42.66 -27.22 -2.30
CA GLN A 183 43.36 -28.40 -2.79
C GLN A 183 44.74 -28.01 -3.34
N ARG A 184 45.73 -28.90 -3.21
CA ARG A 184 47.01 -28.75 -3.92
C ARG A 184 46.81 -28.98 -5.42
N CYS A 185 47.54 -28.21 -6.20
CA CYS A 185 47.45 -28.31 -7.67
C CYS A 185 48.76 -27.91 -8.34
N LEU A 186 48.82 -28.21 -9.65
CA LEU A 186 49.84 -27.67 -10.54
C LEU A 186 49.53 -26.19 -10.88
N SER A 187 50.45 -25.48 -11.48
CA SER A 187 50.23 -24.10 -11.95
C SER A 187 49.07 -23.97 -12.93
N SER A 188 48.74 -25.03 -13.63
CA SER A 188 47.56 -25.12 -14.52
C SER A 188 46.21 -25.17 -13.78
N GLY A 189 46.21 -25.40 -12.48
CA GLY A 189 45.00 -25.67 -11.69
C GLY A 189 44.56 -27.12 -11.66
N THR A 190 45.29 -28.02 -12.31
CA THR A 190 45.04 -29.48 -12.24
C THR A 190 45.39 -29.97 -10.83
N ILE A 191 44.44 -30.68 -10.20
CA ILE A 191 44.61 -31.22 -8.84
C ILE A 191 45.76 -32.21 -8.84
N ASN A 192 46.68 -32.03 -7.91
CA ASN A 192 47.87 -32.87 -7.75
C ASN A 192 48.38 -32.75 -6.32
N GLU A 193 48.55 -33.87 -5.62
CA GLU A 193 48.98 -33.90 -4.22
C GLU A 193 50.39 -33.34 -4.00
N ASP A 194 51.26 -33.53 -5.01
CA ASP A 194 52.62 -32.99 -5.02
C ASP A 194 52.70 -31.56 -5.60
N GLY A 195 51.56 -31.00 -5.99
CA GLY A 195 51.48 -29.66 -6.57
C GLY A 195 51.94 -28.58 -5.57
N THR A 196 52.58 -27.55 -6.10
CA THR A 196 53.14 -26.47 -5.30
C THR A 196 52.25 -25.20 -5.28
N TYR A 197 51.11 -25.29 -5.94
CA TYR A 197 50.06 -24.26 -5.95
C TYR A 197 48.85 -24.70 -5.16
N ILE A 198 47.98 -23.75 -4.82
CA ILE A 198 46.69 -23.98 -4.19
C ILE A 198 45.59 -23.62 -5.16
N ARG A 199 44.64 -24.51 -5.32
CA ARG A 199 43.35 -24.26 -5.98
C ARG A 199 42.29 -24.03 -4.93
N GLY A 200 41.87 -22.80 -4.78
CA GLY A 200 40.73 -22.42 -3.92
C GLY A 200 39.42 -22.42 -4.71
N LEU A 201 38.41 -23.07 -4.21
CA LEU A 201 37.04 -23.00 -4.73
C LEU A 201 36.11 -22.52 -3.61
N LEU A 202 35.49 -21.40 -3.83
CA LEU A 202 34.55 -20.79 -2.88
C LEU A 202 33.20 -20.63 -3.52
N THR A 203 32.16 -21.14 -2.86
CA THR A 203 30.78 -20.94 -3.25
C THR A 203 30.08 -20.06 -2.21
N PHE A 204 29.48 -18.98 -2.66
CA PHE A 204 28.74 -18.06 -1.82
C PHE A 204 27.47 -17.59 -2.55
N GLN A 205 26.52 -17.11 -1.76
CA GLN A 205 25.27 -16.52 -2.24
C GLN A 205 25.11 -15.12 -1.68
N PHE A 206 24.47 -14.25 -2.47
CA PHE A 206 24.04 -12.91 -2.04
C PHE A 206 22.82 -12.50 -2.85
N SER A 207 22.02 -11.56 -2.32
CA SER A 207 20.88 -11.01 -3.02
C SER A 207 21.30 -9.85 -3.89
N SER A 208 21.21 -9.99 -5.22
CA SER A 208 21.58 -8.93 -6.16
C SER A 208 20.62 -7.75 -6.18
N CYS A 209 19.40 -7.90 -5.60
CA CYS A 209 18.38 -6.86 -5.55
C CYS A 209 18.11 -6.21 -6.92
N GLY A 210 17.88 -7.05 -7.95
CA GLY A 210 17.69 -6.55 -9.32
C GLY A 210 18.95 -5.95 -9.96
N GLY A 211 20.13 -6.44 -9.58
CA GLY A 211 21.43 -5.96 -10.08
C GLY A 211 21.91 -4.67 -9.41
N LYS A 212 21.21 -4.19 -8.38
CA LYS A 212 21.62 -2.97 -7.63
C LYS A 212 22.65 -3.28 -6.54
N ASN A 213 22.65 -4.50 -6.01
CA ASN A 213 23.60 -4.94 -5.00
C ASN A 213 24.71 -5.75 -5.65
N THR A 214 25.95 -5.46 -5.31
CA THR A 214 27.14 -6.14 -5.81
C THR A 214 27.90 -6.73 -4.63
N VAL A 215 28.65 -7.77 -4.91
CA VAL A 215 29.56 -8.40 -3.95
C VAL A 215 31.01 -8.20 -4.40
N SER A 216 31.86 -7.88 -3.44
CA SER A 216 33.30 -7.87 -3.64
C SER A 216 33.94 -8.77 -2.56
N GLY A 217 35.02 -9.42 -2.90
CA GLY A 217 35.75 -10.29 -1.99
C GLY A 217 37.25 -10.27 -2.30
N SER A 218 38.04 -10.71 -1.34
CA SER A 218 39.46 -10.92 -1.50
C SER A 218 39.86 -12.26 -0.89
N ILE A 219 40.81 -12.93 -1.53
CA ILE A 219 41.48 -14.13 -0.99
C ILE A 219 42.88 -13.70 -0.55
N LYS A 220 43.30 -14.18 0.60
CA LYS A 220 44.66 -14.04 1.10
C LYS A 220 45.16 -15.39 1.51
N TYR A 221 46.46 -15.61 1.29
CA TYR A 221 47.14 -16.82 1.75
C TYR A 221 48.44 -16.47 2.42
N LYS A 222 48.95 -17.35 3.24
CA LYS A 222 50.32 -17.27 3.81
C LYS A 222 50.90 -18.69 3.95
N ARG A 223 52.21 -18.78 3.98
CA ARG A 223 52.91 -20.00 4.43
C ARG A 223 52.83 -20.09 5.94
N THR A 224 52.80 -21.28 6.47
CA THR A 224 52.76 -21.51 7.92
C THR A 224 54.00 -20.92 8.65
N THR A 225 55.09 -20.79 7.91
CA THR A 225 56.37 -20.24 8.41
C THR A 225 56.48 -18.71 8.39
N VAL A 226 55.49 -17.99 7.85
CA VAL A 226 55.48 -16.55 7.75
C VAL A 226 54.25 -15.94 8.41
N SER A 227 54.42 -14.75 8.98
CA SER A 227 53.32 -14.02 9.63
C SER A 227 52.48 -13.17 8.66
N THR A 228 53.06 -12.80 7.51
CA THR A 228 52.46 -11.87 6.57
C THR A 228 51.54 -12.58 5.56
N TRP A 229 50.34 -12.05 5.40
CA TRP A 229 49.36 -12.50 4.40
C TRP A 229 49.65 -11.92 3.02
N THR A 230 49.64 -12.77 1.99
CA THR A 230 49.76 -12.36 0.60
C THR A 230 48.35 -12.30 -0.05
N ALA A 231 48.01 -11.18 -0.66
CA ALA A 231 46.75 -11.05 -1.38
C ALA A 231 46.81 -11.75 -2.74
N VAL A 232 45.72 -12.41 -3.10
CA VAL A 232 45.50 -12.98 -4.44
C VAL A 232 44.85 -11.90 -5.30
N SER A 233 45.48 -11.52 -6.41
CA SER A 233 45.01 -10.46 -7.31
C SER A 233 43.94 -10.94 -8.30
N ALA A 234 43.58 -12.22 -8.31
CA ALA A 234 42.61 -12.78 -9.22
C ALA A 234 41.18 -12.33 -8.90
N ALA A 235 40.36 -12.15 -9.92
CA ALA A 235 38.93 -11.91 -9.78
C ALA A 235 38.27 -13.07 -9.02
N PHE A 236 37.31 -12.72 -8.17
CA PHE A 236 36.64 -13.64 -7.28
C PHE A 236 35.17 -13.80 -7.69
N THR A 237 34.82 -15.00 -8.13
CA THR A 237 33.45 -15.36 -8.57
C THR A 237 33.01 -16.63 -7.86
N SER A 238 31.76 -16.63 -7.38
CA SER A 238 31.18 -17.82 -6.72
C SER A 238 31.18 -19.02 -7.64
N GLY A 239 31.72 -20.16 -7.15
CA GLY A 239 31.82 -21.40 -7.91
C GLY A 239 32.96 -21.45 -8.93
N ALA A 240 33.77 -20.37 -9.07
CA ALA A 240 34.95 -20.35 -9.90
C ALA A 240 36.21 -20.70 -9.07
N ALA A 241 37.06 -21.56 -9.61
CA ALA A 241 38.33 -21.91 -8.98
C ALA A 241 39.37 -20.78 -9.19
N VAL A 242 40.14 -20.48 -8.17
CA VAL A 242 41.25 -19.53 -8.21
C VAL A 242 42.53 -20.27 -7.84
N VAL A 243 43.56 -20.17 -8.67
CA VAL A 243 44.88 -20.76 -8.44
C VAL A 243 45.81 -19.69 -7.92
N PHE A 244 46.50 -19.97 -6.83
CA PHE A 244 47.40 -19.03 -6.16
C PHE A 244 48.55 -19.76 -5.46
N GLY A 245 49.54 -19.02 -5.02
CA GLY A 245 50.76 -19.53 -4.42
C GLY A 245 51.93 -19.47 -5.38
N SER A 246 53.09 -19.87 -4.94
CA SER A 246 54.30 -19.92 -5.76
C SER A 246 55.09 -21.19 -5.45
N GLY A 247 55.75 -21.75 -6.45
CA GLY A 247 56.45 -23.01 -6.39
C GLY A 247 57.31 -23.20 -5.15
N GLY A 248 57.34 -24.43 -4.63
CA GLY A 248 58.07 -24.89 -3.46
C GLY A 248 57.25 -25.81 -2.57
N THR A 249 57.86 -26.70 -1.83
CA THR A 249 57.20 -27.58 -0.86
C THR A 249 56.82 -26.78 0.35
N VAL A 250 55.57 -26.40 0.47
CA VAL A 250 55.07 -25.52 1.54
C VAL A 250 53.65 -25.91 1.96
N SER A 251 53.33 -25.73 3.24
CA SER A 251 51.98 -25.73 3.79
C SER A 251 51.40 -24.33 3.77
N TYR A 252 50.16 -24.20 3.41
CA TYR A 252 49.42 -22.94 3.40
C TYR A 252 48.27 -23.00 4.42
N THR A 253 47.95 -21.84 4.98
CA THR A 253 46.84 -21.65 5.94
C THR A 253 45.88 -20.65 5.41
#